data_9fda93a8cb1462fb97b626c50765a492
#
_entry.id   9fda93a8cb1462fb97b626c50765a492
#
_cell.length_a   1.000
_cell.length_b   1.000
_cell.length_c   1.000
_cell.angle_alpha   90.00
_cell.angle_beta   90.00
_cell.angle_gamma   90.00
#
_symmetry.space_group_name_H-M   'P 1'
#
loop_
_entity.id
_entity.type
_entity.pdbx_description
1 polymer ?
#
loop_
_entity_poly.entity_id
_entity_poly.type
_entity_poly.pdbx_seq_one_letter_code
_entity_poly.pdbx_strand_id
1 'polypeptide(L)'
;HKEYRRQRQMCIRDSYLTFSIEIRKRRGEAFSSIAGFFKHFEATLVAAEESDILRTRTHARGEDVYLYRVGMSPEARRSLLLAYADEANLLAAKPRFYNTLTANCTTIVYQMAERIVPGLPLDYRLLLSGLLPQYLYDIGALDTGRPFEEVRTAARITQRAQSAPSGPAFSAAIRAGQGPR
;
A
#
# COMPACT_ATOMS: atom_id res chain seq x y z
N HIS A 1 18.34 -0.50 31.65
CA HIS A 1 18.34 0.57 30.64
C HIS A 1 18.96 0.16 29.29
N LYS A 2 19.94 -0.77 29.21
CA LYS A 2 20.55 -1.27 27.98
C LYS A 2 19.62 -2.25 27.24
N GLU A 3 18.87 -3.04 27.97
CA GLU A 3 17.92 -4.03 27.42
C GLU A 3 16.70 -3.35 26.76
N TYR A 4 16.18 -2.30 27.37
CA TYR A 4 15.08 -1.50 26.84
C TYR A 4 15.46 -0.76 25.53
N ARG A 5 16.73 -0.31 25.42
CA ARG A 5 17.25 0.28 24.17
C ARG A 5 17.45 -0.77 23.07
N ARG A 6 17.86 -2.01 23.40
CA ARG A 6 17.96 -3.12 22.43
C ARG A 6 16.58 -3.53 21.90
N GLN A 7 15.58 -3.60 22.77
CA GLN A 7 14.21 -3.91 22.40
C GLN A 7 13.63 -2.83 21.47
N ARG A 8 13.85 -1.55 21.74
CA ARG A 8 13.46 -0.46 20.82
C ARG A 8 14.18 -0.51 19.47
N GLN A 9 15.47 -0.84 19.44
CA GLN A 9 16.21 -0.97 18.20
C GLN A 9 15.79 -2.22 17.39
N MET A 10 15.42 -3.31 18.04
CA MET A 10 14.87 -4.49 17.36
C MET A 10 13.48 -4.18 16.75
N CYS A 11 12.59 -3.50 17.47
CA CYS A 11 11.28 -3.11 16.93
C CYS A 11 11.38 -2.18 15.71
N ILE A 12 12.35 -1.26 15.69
CA ILE A 12 12.55 -0.34 14.54
C ILE A 12 13.17 -1.06 13.33
N ARG A 13 13.93 -2.13 13.51
CA ARG A 13 14.55 -2.89 12.40
C ARG A 13 13.58 -3.87 11.74
N ASP A 14 12.60 -4.36 12.47
CA ASP A 14 11.71 -5.44 12.03
C ASP A 14 10.29 -4.95 11.71
N SER A 15 10.01 -3.66 11.81
CA SER A 15 8.74 -3.06 11.43
C SER A 15 8.84 -2.34 10.08
N TYR A 16 7.73 -2.37 9.34
CA TYR A 16 7.59 -1.67 8.06
C TYR A 16 6.57 -0.55 8.20
N LEU A 17 6.95 0.65 7.75
CA LEU A 17 6.01 1.75 7.61
C LEU A 17 5.16 1.52 6.36
N THR A 18 3.87 1.56 6.53
CA THR A 18 2.89 1.39 5.44
C THR A 18 2.08 2.65 5.28
N PHE A 19 1.93 3.09 4.04
CA PHE A 19 1.05 4.18 3.65
C PHE A 19 -0.21 3.61 3.00
N SER A 20 -1.36 4.12 3.41
CA SER A 20 -2.64 3.78 2.82
C SER A 20 -3.42 5.04 2.49
N ILE A 21 -3.92 5.14 1.26
CA ILE A 21 -4.84 6.20 0.86
C ILE A 21 -6.24 5.68 1.11
N GLU A 22 -6.93 6.33 2.03
CA GLU A 22 -8.24 5.93 2.52
C GLU A 22 -9.26 7.04 2.28
N ILE A 23 -10.53 6.72 2.45
CA ILE A 23 -11.61 7.70 2.49
C ILE A 23 -11.92 8.08 3.92
N ARG A 24 -12.14 9.37 4.17
CA ARG A 24 -12.61 9.87 5.44
C ARG A 24 -14.14 9.86 5.45
N LYS A 25 -14.71 9.03 6.30
CA LYS A 25 -16.16 8.94 6.51
C LYS A 25 -16.58 9.71 7.76
N ARG A 26 -17.77 10.25 7.74
CA ARG A 26 -18.44 10.70 8.97
C ARG A 26 -18.95 9.49 9.76
N ARG A 27 -19.12 9.65 11.05
CA ARG A 27 -19.64 8.59 11.91
C ARG A 27 -21.05 8.23 11.47
N GLY A 28 -21.29 6.95 11.14
CA GLY A 28 -22.60 6.49 10.64
C GLY A 28 -22.76 6.47 9.11
N GLU A 29 -21.79 6.97 8.34
CA GLU A 29 -21.83 6.88 6.87
C GLU A 29 -21.41 5.51 6.37
N ALA A 30 -22.25 4.89 5.52
CA ALA A 30 -21.89 3.70 4.77
C ALA A 30 -21.15 4.08 3.47
N PHE A 31 -20.20 3.24 3.06
CA PHE A 31 -19.56 3.41 1.75
C PHE A 31 -20.57 3.07 0.64
N SER A 32 -20.71 3.97 -0.31
CA SER A 32 -21.42 3.72 -1.56
C SER A 32 -20.47 4.01 -2.72
N SER A 33 -20.34 3.04 -3.64
CA SER A 33 -19.54 3.23 -4.86
C SER A 33 -20.04 4.42 -5.68
N ILE A 34 -21.35 4.64 -5.70
CA ILE A 34 -22.00 5.77 -6.38
C ILE A 34 -21.60 7.10 -5.72
N ALA A 35 -21.60 7.17 -4.38
CA ALA A 35 -21.16 8.37 -3.66
C ALA A 35 -19.67 8.67 -3.89
N GLY A 36 -18.81 7.64 -4.10
CA GLY A 36 -17.42 7.80 -4.47
C GLY A 36 -17.22 8.48 -5.84
N PHE A 37 -18.14 8.27 -6.81
CA PHE A 37 -18.13 8.98 -8.09
C PHE A 37 -18.45 10.47 -7.95
N PHE A 38 -19.27 10.84 -6.98
CA PHE A 38 -19.76 12.21 -6.79
C PHE A 38 -18.91 13.04 -5.80
N LYS A 39 -17.64 12.69 -5.57
CA LYS A 39 -16.75 13.44 -4.66
C LYS A 39 -17.34 13.63 -3.26
N HIS A 40 -18.00 12.62 -2.72
CA HIS A 40 -18.68 12.71 -1.43
C HIS A 40 -17.73 12.52 -0.23
N PHE A 41 -16.66 11.77 -0.41
CA PHE A 41 -15.70 11.45 0.65
C PHE A 41 -14.39 12.20 0.45
N GLU A 42 -13.81 12.68 1.55
CA GLU A 42 -12.48 13.26 1.53
C GLU A 42 -11.41 12.16 1.48
N ALA A 43 -10.36 12.38 0.68
CA ALA A 43 -9.19 11.53 0.68
C ALA A 43 -8.38 11.80 1.95
N THR A 44 -7.85 10.75 2.56
CA THR A 44 -6.90 10.83 3.68
C THR A 44 -5.76 9.87 3.47
N LEU A 45 -4.59 10.21 3.99
CA LEU A 45 -3.42 9.35 3.99
C LEU A 45 -3.16 8.87 5.41
N VAL A 46 -3.07 7.55 5.57
CA VAL A 46 -2.76 6.90 6.84
C VAL A 46 -1.35 6.34 6.74
N ALA A 47 -0.50 6.70 7.69
CA ALA A 47 0.82 6.10 7.88
C ALA A 47 0.82 5.33 9.20
N ALA A 48 1.04 4.02 9.15
CA ALA A 48 1.01 3.15 10.33
C ALA A 48 1.97 1.96 10.16
N GLU A 49 2.14 1.19 11.20
CA GLU A 49 2.83 -0.09 11.09
C GLU A 49 2.09 -1.03 10.14
N GLU A 50 2.85 -1.82 9.40
CA GLU A 50 2.31 -2.79 8.44
C GLU A 50 1.31 -3.76 9.10
N SER A 51 1.61 -4.21 10.32
CA SER A 51 0.73 -5.08 11.10
C SER A 51 -0.66 -4.46 11.31
N ASP A 52 -0.73 -3.16 11.60
CA ASP A 52 -2.01 -2.49 11.88
C ASP A 52 -2.88 -2.38 10.63
N ILE A 53 -2.27 -1.93 9.52
CA ILE A 53 -2.98 -1.80 8.24
C ILE A 53 -3.44 -3.16 7.73
N LEU A 54 -2.54 -4.15 7.68
CA LEU A 54 -2.86 -5.44 7.07
C LEU A 54 -3.81 -6.27 7.94
N ARG A 55 -3.70 -6.21 9.26
CA ARG A 55 -4.67 -6.87 10.15
C ARG A 55 -6.05 -6.24 10.07
N THR A 56 -6.13 -4.92 9.99
CA THR A 56 -7.40 -4.24 9.76
C THR A 56 -8.07 -4.74 8.47
N ARG A 57 -7.31 -4.89 7.38
CA ARG A 57 -7.83 -5.38 6.10
C ARG A 57 -8.23 -6.86 6.16
N THR A 58 -7.35 -7.72 6.66
CA THR A 58 -7.56 -9.17 6.63
C THR A 58 -8.53 -9.68 7.71
N HIS A 59 -8.55 -9.09 8.92
CA HIS A 59 -9.39 -9.56 10.04
C HIS A 59 -10.67 -8.75 10.17
N ALA A 60 -10.58 -7.41 10.21
CA ALA A 60 -11.76 -6.60 10.47
C ALA A 60 -12.63 -6.40 9.22
N ARG A 61 -12.01 -6.28 8.03
CA ARG A 61 -12.71 -6.05 6.77
C ARG A 61 -12.92 -7.31 5.94
N GLY A 62 -12.20 -8.41 6.23
CA GLY A 62 -12.26 -9.66 5.47
C GLY A 62 -11.78 -9.53 4.02
N GLU A 63 -10.91 -8.55 3.75
CA GLU A 63 -10.38 -8.30 2.42
C GLU A 63 -9.31 -9.33 2.04
N ASP A 64 -9.25 -9.67 0.75
CA ASP A 64 -8.18 -10.49 0.20
C ASP A 64 -6.98 -9.59 -0.12
N VAL A 65 -5.83 -9.88 0.49
CA VAL A 65 -4.66 -8.99 0.47
C VAL A 65 -3.49 -9.64 -0.24
N TYR A 66 -2.85 -8.86 -1.11
CA TYR A 66 -1.69 -9.25 -1.90
C TYR A 66 -0.52 -8.32 -1.60
N LEU A 67 0.67 -8.89 -1.39
CA LEU A 67 1.92 -8.16 -1.12
C LEU A 67 2.91 -8.41 -2.25
N TYR A 68 3.03 -7.46 -3.15
CA TYR A 68 3.97 -7.51 -4.27
C TYR A 68 5.26 -6.77 -3.94
N ARG A 69 6.38 -7.33 -4.38
CA ARG A 69 7.68 -6.63 -4.37
C ARG A 69 7.82 -5.80 -5.63
N VAL A 70 8.04 -4.51 -5.43
CA VAL A 70 8.35 -3.59 -6.52
C VAL A 70 9.85 -3.33 -6.54
N GLY A 71 10.48 -3.54 -7.70
CA GLY A 71 11.89 -3.25 -7.92
C GLY A 71 12.11 -1.74 -7.98
N MET A 72 12.79 -1.18 -6.98
CA MET A 72 13.09 0.26 -6.92
C MET A 72 14.51 0.48 -6.40
N SER A 73 15.21 1.47 -6.98
CA SER A 73 16.50 1.92 -6.42
C SER A 73 16.33 2.54 -5.03
N PRO A 74 17.38 2.60 -4.21
CA PRO A 74 17.35 3.28 -2.92
C PRO A 74 16.90 4.74 -3.04
N GLU A 75 17.33 5.44 -4.07
CA GLU A 75 17.01 6.83 -4.36
C GLU A 75 15.52 6.98 -4.68
N ALA A 76 14.98 6.11 -5.54
CA ALA A 76 13.55 6.11 -5.88
C ALA A 76 12.69 5.81 -4.66
N ARG A 77 13.10 4.87 -3.79
CA ARG A 77 12.39 4.58 -2.53
C ARG A 77 12.37 5.77 -1.59
N ARG A 78 13.51 6.48 -1.46
CA ARG A 78 13.58 7.71 -0.65
C ARG A 78 12.69 8.81 -1.23
N SER A 79 12.72 9.01 -2.54
CA SER A 79 11.87 9.99 -3.21
C SER A 79 10.39 9.68 -3.05
N LEU A 80 10.01 8.39 -3.11
CA LEU A 80 8.63 7.96 -2.88
C LEU A 80 8.18 8.22 -1.44
N LEU A 81 9.05 7.98 -0.45
CA LEU A 81 8.75 8.29 0.95
C LEU A 81 8.48 9.79 1.15
N LEU A 82 9.32 10.64 0.55
CA LEU A 82 9.13 12.10 0.60
C LEU A 82 7.84 12.52 -0.11
N ALA A 83 7.54 11.92 -1.28
CA ALA A 83 6.29 12.20 -1.99
C ALA A 83 5.04 11.85 -1.17
N TYR A 84 5.06 10.76 -0.39
CA TYR A 84 3.98 10.44 0.55
C TYR A 84 3.87 11.48 1.67
N ALA A 85 4.99 11.96 2.22
CA ALA A 85 4.98 13.00 3.25
C ALA A 85 4.43 14.33 2.71
N ASP A 86 4.84 14.72 1.50
CA ASP A 86 4.35 15.92 0.83
C ASP A 86 2.85 15.82 0.54
N GLU A 87 2.38 14.68 0.04
CA GLU A 87 0.96 14.44 -0.20
C GLU A 87 0.13 14.50 1.09
N ALA A 88 0.65 13.95 2.20
CA ALA A 88 0.01 14.07 3.51
C ALA A 88 -0.12 15.52 3.95
N ASN A 89 0.92 16.32 3.79
CA ASN A 89 0.91 17.75 4.10
C ASN A 89 -0.07 18.52 3.20
N LEU A 90 -0.11 18.20 1.91
CA LEU A 90 -1.05 18.80 0.97
C LEU A 90 -2.51 18.49 1.33
N LEU A 91 -2.81 17.25 1.68
CA LEU A 91 -4.15 16.84 2.12
C LEU A 91 -4.56 17.49 3.45
N ALA A 92 -3.61 17.69 4.36
CA ALA A 92 -3.85 18.37 5.63
C ALA A 92 -4.13 19.88 5.42
N ALA A 93 -3.39 20.53 4.52
CA ALA A 93 -3.55 21.95 4.23
C ALA A 93 -4.77 22.25 3.35
N LYS A 94 -5.05 21.38 2.38
CA LYS A 94 -6.15 21.53 1.43
C LYS A 94 -6.81 20.17 1.18
N PRO A 95 -7.84 19.81 1.94
CA PRO A 95 -8.57 18.55 1.76
C PRO A 95 -9.09 18.40 0.32
N ARG A 96 -8.93 17.21 -0.24
CA ARG A 96 -9.43 16.87 -1.58
C ARG A 96 -10.45 15.74 -1.48
N PHE A 97 -11.48 15.82 -2.29
CA PHE A 97 -12.42 14.72 -2.40
C PHE A 97 -11.82 13.53 -3.15
N TYR A 98 -12.06 12.36 -2.59
CA TYR A 98 -11.82 11.11 -3.29
C TYR A 98 -12.73 11.01 -4.52
N ASN A 99 -12.17 10.60 -5.63
CA ASN A 99 -12.94 10.38 -6.85
C ASN A 99 -12.49 9.04 -7.46
N THR A 100 -13.42 8.14 -7.68
CA THR A 100 -13.15 6.80 -8.16
C THR A 100 -12.40 6.76 -9.50
N LEU A 101 -12.57 7.76 -10.34
CA LEU A 101 -11.92 7.82 -11.65
C LEU A 101 -10.61 8.63 -11.65
N THR A 102 -10.58 9.79 -10.96
CA THR A 102 -9.50 10.75 -11.13
C THR A 102 -8.60 10.92 -9.92
N ALA A 103 -9.05 10.51 -8.75
CA ALA A 103 -8.33 10.65 -7.48
C ALA A 103 -8.61 9.46 -6.55
N ASN A 104 -8.41 8.24 -7.06
CA ASN A 104 -8.49 7.01 -6.27
C ASN A 104 -7.12 6.63 -5.68
N CYS A 105 -7.08 5.60 -4.87
CA CYS A 105 -5.85 5.12 -4.23
C CYS A 105 -4.74 4.76 -5.23
N THR A 106 -5.09 4.30 -6.42
CA THR A 106 -4.12 3.91 -7.46
C THR A 106 -3.62 5.12 -8.24
N THR A 107 -4.51 6.03 -8.64
CA THR A 107 -4.13 7.20 -9.44
C THR A 107 -3.29 8.20 -8.66
N ILE A 108 -3.53 8.37 -7.35
CA ILE A 108 -2.70 9.21 -6.49
C ILE A 108 -1.28 8.61 -6.38
N VAL A 109 -1.16 7.31 -6.17
CA VAL A 109 0.13 6.62 -6.11
C VAL A 109 0.84 6.68 -7.47
N TYR A 110 0.12 6.50 -8.58
CA TYR A 110 0.68 6.63 -9.91
C TYR A 110 1.27 8.03 -10.16
N GLN A 111 0.54 9.09 -9.81
CA GLN A 111 1.03 10.47 -9.95
C GLN A 111 2.31 10.73 -9.14
N MET A 112 2.44 10.14 -7.96
CA MET A 112 3.68 10.20 -7.18
C MET A 112 4.81 9.42 -7.86
N ALA A 113 4.53 8.21 -8.35
CA ALA A 113 5.50 7.35 -9.01
C ALA A 113 6.01 7.97 -10.32
N GLU A 114 5.13 8.56 -11.13
CA GLU A 114 5.48 9.22 -12.39
C GLU A 114 6.44 10.40 -12.22
N ARG A 115 6.30 11.15 -11.12
CA ARG A 115 7.26 12.24 -10.79
C ARG A 115 8.66 11.73 -10.47
N ILE A 116 8.77 10.47 -10.01
CA ILE A 116 10.03 9.84 -9.60
C ILE A 116 10.65 9.07 -10.76
N VAL A 117 9.81 8.43 -11.56
CA VAL A 117 10.16 7.66 -12.76
C VAL A 117 9.35 8.23 -13.93
N PRO A 118 9.86 9.25 -14.60
CA PRO A 118 9.17 9.87 -15.73
C PRO A 118 8.95 8.89 -16.87
N GLY A 119 7.80 9.00 -17.54
CA GLY A 119 7.48 8.16 -18.70
C GLY A 119 6.80 6.84 -18.36
N LEU A 120 6.30 6.68 -17.14
CA LEU A 120 5.42 5.55 -16.80
C LEU A 120 4.18 5.58 -17.71
N PRO A 121 3.84 4.48 -18.40
CA PRO A 121 2.69 4.45 -19.30
C PRO A 121 1.38 4.76 -18.57
N LEU A 122 0.58 5.67 -19.10
CA LEU A 122 -0.77 5.88 -18.63
C LEU A 122 -1.68 4.77 -19.19
N ASP A 123 -2.36 4.04 -18.31
CA ASP A 123 -3.11 2.85 -18.66
C ASP A 123 -4.45 2.83 -17.90
N TYR A 124 -5.51 2.30 -18.54
CA TYR A 124 -6.84 2.16 -17.93
C TYR A 124 -6.83 1.30 -16.66
N ARG A 125 -5.88 0.40 -16.52
CA ARG A 125 -5.69 -0.47 -15.33
C ARG A 125 -5.39 0.33 -14.07
N LEU A 126 -4.91 1.56 -14.21
CA LEU A 126 -4.70 2.48 -13.08
C LEU A 126 -6.02 3.02 -12.50
N LEU A 127 -7.13 2.89 -13.24
CA LEU A 127 -8.46 3.24 -12.74
C LEU A 127 -9.09 2.13 -11.89
N LEU A 128 -8.62 0.91 -12.06
CA LEU A 128 -9.13 -0.29 -11.41
C LEU A 128 -8.03 -0.93 -10.55
N SER A 129 -8.05 -0.69 -9.25
CA SER A 129 -7.00 -1.15 -8.32
C SER A 129 -6.69 -2.66 -8.41
N GLY A 130 -7.68 -3.48 -8.76
CA GLY A 130 -7.50 -4.91 -8.97
C GLY A 130 -6.60 -5.27 -10.17
N LEU A 131 -6.42 -4.37 -11.13
CA LEU A 131 -5.57 -4.57 -12.30
C LEU A 131 -4.17 -3.95 -12.15
N LEU A 132 -3.92 -3.20 -11.09
CA LEU A 132 -2.61 -2.59 -10.83
C LEU A 132 -1.47 -3.61 -10.81
N PRO A 133 -1.59 -4.81 -10.21
CA PRO A 133 -0.51 -5.78 -10.22
C PRO A 133 -0.12 -6.25 -11.63
N GLN A 134 -1.09 -6.45 -12.52
CA GLN A 134 -0.80 -6.81 -13.92
C GLN A 134 -0.08 -5.66 -14.64
N TYR A 135 -0.52 -4.43 -14.42
CA TYR A 135 0.18 -3.26 -14.96
C TYR A 135 1.64 -3.20 -14.51
N LEU A 136 1.90 -3.37 -13.20
CA LEU A 136 3.26 -3.36 -12.64
C LEU A 136 4.12 -4.53 -13.18
N TYR A 137 3.53 -5.68 -13.42
CA TYR A 137 4.20 -6.81 -14.04
C TYR A 137 4.61 -6.50 -15.48
N ASP A 138 3.69 -5.98 -16.29
CA ASP A 138 3.92 -5.72 -17.73
C ASP A 138 4.96 -4.62 -17.98
N ILE A 139 5.07 -3.63 -17.06
CA ILE A 139 6.13 -2.60 -17.12
C ILE A 139 7.46 -3.06 -16.50
N GLY A 140 7.57 -4.33 -16.07
CA GLY A 140 8.78 -4.87 -15.48
C GLY A 140 9.10 -4.38 -14.06
N ALA A 141 8.13 -3.78 -13.36
CA ALA A 141 8.32 -3.29 -12.00
C ALA A 141 8.23 -4.40 -10.94
N LEU A 142 7.67 -5.55 -11.28
CA LEU A 142 7.66 -6.77 -10.46
C LEU A 142 8.72 -7.75 -10.94
N ASP A 143 9.01 -8.78 -10.12
CA ASP A 143 9.83 -9.91 -10.55
C ASP A 143 9.14 -10.63 -11.73
N THR A 144 9.74 -10.52 -12.92
CA THR A 144 9.23 -11.08 -14.17
C THR A 144 9.88 -12.42 -14.55
N GLY A 145 10.71 -13.00 -13.68
CA GLY A 145 11.33 -14.31 -13.90
C GLY A 145 10.35 -15.49 -13.85
N ARG A 146 9.08 -15.23 -13.52
CA ARG A 146 8.00 -16.22 -13.41
C ARG A 146 6.72 -15.70 -14.07
N PRO A 147 5.81 -16.59 -14.53
CA PRO A 147 4.49 -16.20 -15.02
C PRO A 147 3.70 -15.37 -13.98
N PHE A 148 2.92 -14.40 -14.44
CA PHE A 148 2.17 -13.49 -13.55
C PHE A 148 1.29 -14.22 -12.54
N GLU A 149 0.61 -15.29 -12.92
CA GLU A 149 -0.26 -16.05 -12.00
C GLU A 149 0.51 -16.72 -10.85
N GLU A 150 1.76 -17.12 -11.08
CA GLU A 150 2.63 -17.62 -10.02
C GLU A 150 3.04 -16.49 -9.07
N VAL A 151 3.41 -15.32 -9.62
CA VAL A 151 3.74 -14.12 -8.83
C VAL A 151 2.53 -13.70 -8.01
N ARG A 152 1.35 -13.69 -8.60
CA ARG A 152 0.08 -13.36 -7.95
C ARG A 152 -0.25 -14.34 -6.81
N THR A 153 -0.13 -15.63 -7.07
CA THR A 153 -0.38 -16.67 -6.06
C THR A 153 0.57 -16.53 -4.87
N ALA A 154 1.87 -16.34 -5.13
CA ALA A 154 2.87 -16.14 -4.09
C ALA A 154 2.65 -14.83 -3.29
N ALA A 155 2.15 -13.78 -3.97
CA ALA A 155 1.85 -12.49 -3.37
C ALA A 155 0.65 -12.51 -2.43
N ARG A 156 -0.28 -13.47 -2.57
CA ARG A 156 -1.46 -13.57 -1.71
C ARG A 156 -1.06 -13.90 -0.27
N ILE A 157 -1.30 -12.96 0.64
CA ILE A 157 -0.88 -13.07 2.04
C ILE A 157 -2.04 -13.22 3.03
N THR A 158 -3.29 -13.22 2.59
CA THR A 158 -4.47 -13.20 3.46
C THR A 158 -4.42 -14.23 4.58
N GLN A 159 -4.24 -15.50 4.25
CA GLN A 159 -4.16 -16.57 5.25
C GLN A 159 -2.93 -16.44 6.16
N ARG A 160 -1.77 -16.08 5.58
CA ARG A 160 -0.55 -15.85 6.36
C ARG A 160 -0.71 -14.70 7.35
N ALA A 161 -1.38 -13.62 6.94
CA ALA A 161 -1.66 -12.47 7.82
C ALA A 161 -2.65 -12.83 8.93
N GLN A 162 -3.66 -13.66 8.64
CA GLN A 162 -4.64 -14.12 9.62
C GLN A 162 -4.04 -15.05 10.68
N SER A 163 -3.07 -15.88 10.31
CA SER A 163 -2.38 -16.80 11.23
C SER A 163 -1.11 -16.21 11.85
N ALA A 164 -0.64 -15.05 11.39
CA ALA A 164 0.60 -14.45 11.87
C ALA A 164 0.49 -13.96 13.31
N PRO A 165 1.55 -14.09 14.13
CA PRO A 165 1.61 -13.54 15.47
C PRO A 165 1.53 -12.01 15.42
N SER A 166 1.08 -11.40 16.51
CA SER A 166 1.09 -9.95 16.66
C SER A 166 2.53 -9.45 16.91
N GLY A 167 2.79 -8.18 16.57
CA GLY A 167 4.07 -7.53 16.85
C GLY A 167 5.17 -7.81 15.81
N PRO A 168 6.45 -7.74 16.20
CA PRO A 168 7.58 -7.70 15.26
C PRO A 168 7.69 -8.90 14.30
N ALA A 169 7.23 -10.07 14.71
CA ALA A 169 7.27 -11.29 13.90
C ALA A 169 6.24 -11.29 12.75
N PHE A 170 5.24 -10.41 12.79
CA PHE A 170 4.18 -10.34 11.78
C PHE A 170 4.72 -10.16 10.36
N SER A 171 5.58 -9.17 10.17
CA SER A 171 6.14 -8.82 8.85
C SER A 171 6.99 -9.93 8.24
N ALA A 172 7.70 -10.70 9.07
CA ALA A 172 8.44 -11.87 8.62
C ALA A 172 7.49 -13.01 8.23
N ALA A 173 6.46 -13.26 9.05
CA ALA A 173 5.48 -14.32 8.81
C ALA A 173 4.71 -14.15 7.49
N ILE A 174 4.26 -12.94 7.18
CA ILE A 174 3.52 -12.69 5.92
C ILE A 174 4.40 -12.81 4.67
N ARG A 175 5.73 -12.68 4.80
CA ARG A 175 6.69 -12.82 3.70
C ARG A 175 7.27 -14.22 3.54
N ALA A 176 6.91 -15.14 4.43
CA ALA A 176 7.36 -16.53 4.33
C ALA A 176 6.99 -17.10 2.95
N GLY A 177 7.98 -17.70 2.26
CA GLY A 177 7.80 -18.26 0.92
C GLY A 177 7.90 -17.26 -0.25
N GLN A 178 8.18 -15.99 0.00
CA GLN A 178 8.35 -15.00 -1.09
C GLN A 178 9.79 -14.87 -1.64
N GLY A 179 10.69 -15.77 -1.31
CA GLY A 179 12.09 -15.72 -1.76
C GLY A 179 12.93 -14.64 -1.06
N PRO A 180 14.25 -14.62 -1.20
CA PRO A 180 15.15 -13.65 -0.59
C PRO A 180 14.96 -12.24 -1.18
N ARG A 181 15.44 -11.24 -0.42
CA ARG A 181 15.53 -9.83 -0.87
C ARG A 181 16.63 -9.66 -1.88
#